data_365a9341fb0e892b23a9040404c30829
#
_entry.id   365a9341fb0e892b23a9040404c30829
#
_cell.length_a   1.000
_cell.length_b   1.000
_cell.length_c   1.000
_cell.angle_alpha   90.00
_cell.angle_beta   90.00
_cell.angle_gamma   90.00
#
_symmetry.space_group_name_H-M   'P 1'
#
loop_
_entity.id
_entity.type
_entity.pdbx_description
1 polymer ?
#
loop_
_entity_poly.entity_id
_entity_poly.type
_entity_poly.pdbx_seq_one_letter_code
_entity_poly.pdbx_strand_id
1 'polypeptide(L)'
;MGRCPYHPRMMLKVIIYAYMNNIYSCRRIEQLLLRDIHFIWLAGYEKPDFITINRFRNRLKDEINNIFTQLVLVLAEMGFVSLDVEYVDGTKIESKANKYTFVWRKTVERNRARLIDKVKALLAQVDDCIVQDNTKTDETVEFTPSQLAEISAELNASLSDPQVEMDKEEKKKRRKLAKELKERSEKLAEYNQHLETLGDRNSYSKTDKDATFMHMKEDAINDGLTKPGYNLQIATENQFITNFALFPNPTDTLTYIPFMESFRERYGHFASTEVADSGYGSEENYEFMELNGTAAYVKYNRFHIEHRPQYVPDPFRSENFYYNKKEDYCVCPMGQHMTRTGTSHKTSASGYVSNRATYTAQNCEGCPLRCLCFDASGDRRVIDRNHKQEAYRQKASELLTSEEGLRHRGKRCIEPEAVFGQIKYNMAYRRFRHIGVDKVKMDFAFFAIAFNIKKMVAKMTKGGLFSYLRAYLTNITPYKLFIRLFFVEKQKLVVHPHKNVQRVFFIYIGSFDTPS
;
A
#
# COMPACT_ATOMS: atom_id res chain seq x y z
N MET A 1 31.96 -5.36 33.03
CA MET A 1 31.81 -6.04 31.71
C MET A 1 30.34 -6.35 31.49
N GLY A 2 29.78 -6.02 30.30
CA GLY A 2 28.39 -6.36 29.97
C GLY A 2 28.22 -7.84 29.66
N ARG A 3 27.00 -8.37 29.80
CA ARG A 3 26.66 -9.75 29.45
C ARG A 3 26.92 -10.01 27.97
N CYS A 4 27.51 -11.17 27.61
CA CYS A 4 27.69 -11.55 26.21
C CYS A 4 26.36 -11.54 25.43
N PRO A 5 26.32 -11.02 24.22
CA PRO A 5 25.09 -11.02 23.43
C PRO A 5 24.72 -12.44 23.01
N TYR A 6 23.43 -12.73 22.98
CA TYR A 6 22.92 -14.00 22.45
C TYR A 6 23.27 -14.16 20.97
N HIS A 7 23.47 -15.40 20.55
CA HIS A 7 23.85 -15.69 19.17
C HIS A 7 22.72 -15.31 18.19
N PRO A 8 22.96 -14.48 17.14
CA PRO A 8 21.92 -13.97 16.27
C PRO A 8 21.09 -15.06 15.56
N ARG A 9 21.72 -16.15 15.15
CA ARG A 9 21.04 -17.29 14.49
C ARG A 9 20.04 -17.97 15.43
N MET A 10 20.42 -18.14 16.69
CA MET A 10 19.52 -18.70 17.70
C MET A 10 18.30 -17.80 17.89
N MET A 11 18.52 -16.50 18.08
CA MET A 11 17.44 -15.53 18.23
C MET A 11 16.50 -15.51 17.02
N LEU A 12 17.05 -15.57 15.81
CA LEU A 12 16.26 -15.61 14.58
C LEU A 12 15.42 -16.89 14.47
N LYS A 13 16.02 -18.07 14.76
CA LYS A 13 15.30 -19.36 14.78
C LYS A 13 14.12 -19.33 15.74
N VAL A 14 14.34 -18.85 16.96
CA VAL A 14 13.31 -18.76 18.01
C VAL A 14 12.15 -17.86 17.54
N ILE A 15 12.44 -16.70 16.95
CA ILE A 15 11.39 -15.79 16.48
C ILE A 15 10.62 -16.41 15.32
N ILE A 16 11.30 -16.94 14.30
CA ILE A 16 10.64 -17.57 13.15
C ILE A 16 9.76 -18.73 13.61
N TYR A 17 10.27 -19.60 14.47
CA TYR A 17 9.51 -20.73 15.02
C TYR A 17 8.29 -20.27 15.81
N ALA A 18 8.42 -19.17 16.57
CA ALA A 18 7.28 -18.56 17.25
C ALA A 18 6.19 -18.12 16.26
N TYR A 19 6.58 -17.42 15.19
CA TYR A 19 5.64 -16.98 14.15
C TYR A 19 4.97 -18.16 13.41
N MET A 20 5.71 -19.27 13.16
CA MET A 20 5.14 -20.51 12.61
C MET A 20 4.04 -21.10 13.49
N ASN A 21 4.12 -20.89 14.82
CA ASN A 21 3.17 -21.35 15.82
C ASN A 21 2.16 -20.27 16.25
N ASN A 22 2.00 -19.20 15.48
CA ASN A 22 1.08 -18.09 15.75
C ASN A 22 1.40 -17.31 17.04
N ILE A 23 2.66 -17.31 17.45
CA ILE A 23 3.14 -16.65 18.66
C ILE A 23 3.96 -15.42 18.24
N TYR A 24 3.35 -14.25 18.38
CA TYR A 24 3.91 -12.98 17.91
C TYR A 24 4.38 -12.06 19.04
N SER A 25 3.99 -12.36 20.31
CA SER A 25 4.32 -11.57 21.48
C SER A 25 5.66 -11.99 22.07
N CYS A 26 6.61 -11.06 22.19
CA CYS A 26 7.91 -11.33 22.80
C CYS A 26 7.81 -11.85 24.25
N ARG A 27 6.83 -11.36 25.02
CA ARG A 27 6.58 -11.87 26.39
C ARG A 27 6.13 -13.33 26.39
N ARG A 28 5.31 -13.72 25.41
CA ARG A 28 4.90 -15.13 25.29
C ARG A 28 6.05 -16.00 24.80
N ILE A 29 6.91 -15.50 23.92
CA ILE A 29 8.12 -16.21 23.50
C ILE A 29 9.03 -16.47 24.69
N GLU A 30 9.29 -15.48 25.54
CA GLU A 30 10.05 -15.63 26.78
C GLU A 30 9.47 -16.72 27.68
N GLN A 31 8.14 -16.75 27.90
CA GLN A 31 7.48 -17.78 28.67
C GLN A 31 7.67 -19.19 28.09
N LEU A 32 7.64 -19.32 26.75
CA LEU A 32 7.83 -20.60 26.07
C LEU A 32 9.28 -21.07 26.13
N LEU A 33 10.26 -20.19 26.15
CA LEU A 33 11.65 -20.51 26.37
C LEU A 33 11.92 -21.14 27.76
N LEU A 34 10.96 -21.06 28.71
CA LEU A 34 11.02 -21.67 30.04
C LEU A 34 10.21 -22.96 30.15
N ARG A 35 9.25 -23.22 29.23
CA ARG A 35 8.22 -24.26 29.43
C ARG A 35 8.07 -25.21 28.25
N ASP A 36 8.39 -24.77 27.02
CA ASP A 36 8.19 -25.57 25.83
C ASP A 36 9.52 -26.17 25.37
N ILE A 37 9.54 -27.50 25.26
CA ILE A 37 10.75 -28.25 24.93
C ILE A 37 11.35 -27.84 23.57
N HIS A 38 10.53 -27.52 22.58
CA HIS A 38 11.02 -27.13 21.27
C HIS A 38 11.70 -25.75 21.31
N PHE A 39 11.11 -24.80 22.06
CA PHE A 39 11.73 -23.48 22.26
C PHE A 39 13.02 -23.58 23.08
N ILE A 40 13.04 -24.40 24.12
CA ILE A 40 14.23 -24.65 24.97
C ILE A 40 15.35 -25.23 24.10
N TRP A 41 15.04 -26.25 23.29
CA TRP A 41 16.00 -26.89 22.40
C TRP A 41 16.53 -25.93 21.33
N LEU A 42 15.65 -25.19 20.64
CA LEU A 42 16.03 -24.21 19.61
C LEU A 42 16.92 -23.10 20.16
N ALA A 43 16.70 -22.71 21.41
CA ALA A 43 17.47 -21.70 22.10
C ALA A 43 18.80 -22.23 22.67
N GLY A 44 19.06 -23.56 22.61
CA GLY A 44 20.23 -24.17 23.25
C GLY A 44 20.26 -23.93 24.76
N TYR A 45 19.08 -24.00 25.39
CA TYR A 45 18.86 -23.73 26.84
C TYR A 45 19.07 -22.27 27.26
N GLU A 46 19.36 -21.36 26.31
CA GLU A 46 19.44 -19.94 26.59
C GLU A 46 18.05 -19.32 26.81
N LYS A 47 17.98 -18.31 27.68
CA LYS A 47 16.74 -17.70 28.16
C LYS A 47 16.74 -16.18 27.94
N PRO A 48 16.70 -15.68 26.69
CA PRO A 48 16.58 -14.26 26.44
C PRO A 48 15.25 -13.73 26.97
N ASP A 49 15.29 -12.58 27.63
CA ASP A 49 14.10 -11.87 28.07
C ASP A 49 13.35 -11.21 26.91
N PHE A 50 12.10 -10.82 27.14
CA PHE A 50 11.25 -10.22 26.11
C PHE A 50 11.79 -8.89 25.56
N ILE A 51 12.56 -8.14 26.37
CA ILE A 51 13.18 -6.87 25.96
C ILE A 51 14.30 -7.17 24.96
N THR A 52 15.14 -8.17 25.26
CA THR A 52 16.23 -8.62 24.38
C THR A 52 15.69 -9.16 23.07
N ILE A 53 14.64 -9.97 23.09
CA ILE A 53 13.95 -10.48 21.89
C ILE A 53 13.42 -9.31 21.06
N ASN A 54 12.76 -8.34 21.69
CA ASN A 54 12.22 -7.17 20.99
C ASN A 54 13.31 -6.27 20.41
N ARG A 55 14.40 -6.05 21.15
CA ARG A 55 15.56 -5.28 20.66
C ARG A 55 16.21 -5.97 19.46
N PHE A 56 16.39 -7.27 19.52
CA PHE A 56 16.94 -8.05 18.42
C PHE A 56 16.04 -7.95 17.17
N ARG A 57 14.72 -8.14 17.31
CA ARG A 57 13.77 -7.99 16.21
C ARG A 57 13.86 -6.60 15.56
N ASN A 58 13.89 -5.54 16.38
CA ASN A 58 13.99 -4.17 15.86
C ASN A 58 15.34 -3.88 15.17
N ARG A 59 16.44 -4.54 15.57
CA ARG A 59 17.74 -4.42 14.88
C ARG A 59 17.73 -5.02 13.48
N LEU A 60 16.88 -6.02 13.25
CA LEU A 60 16.71 -6.65 11.93
C LEU A 60 15.76 -5.89 11.00
N LYS A 61 15.24 -4.73 11.42
CA LYS A 61 14.23 -3.99 10.65
C LYS A 61 14.62 -3.78 9.18
N ASP A 62 15.86 -3.41 8.94
CA ASP A 62 16.34 -3.10 7.59
C ASP A 62 16.79 -4.36 6.82
N GLU A 63 17.18 -5.41 7.53
CA GLU A 63 17.73 -6.65 6.96
C GLU A 63 16.68 -7.75 6.72
N ILE A 64 15.60 -7.76 7.48
CA ILE A 64 14.64 -8.88 7.45
C ILE A 64 13.97 -9.05 6.09
N ASN A 65 13.81 -7.94 5.36
CA ASN A 65 13.24 -7.95 4.01
C ASN A 65 14.18 -8.63 3.01
N ASN A 66 15.48 -8.42 3.16
CA ASN A 66 16.51 -9.13 2.38
C ASN A 66 16.53 -10.63 2.73
N ILE A 67 16.39 -10.95 4.01
CA ILE A 67 16.26 -12.34 4.49
C ILE A 67 15.06 -13.03 3.83
N PHE A 68 13.92 -12.36 3.74
CA PHE A 68 12.75 -12.87 3.03
C PHE A 68 13.07 -13.13 1.55
N THR A 69 13.71 -12.20 0.87
CA THR A 69 14.11 -12.34 -0.55
C THR A 69 15.03 -13.56 -0.73
N GLN A 70 16.03 -13.75 0.13
CA GLN A 70 16.94 -14.90 0.08
C GLN A 70 16.19 -16.23 0.28
N LEU A 71 15.21 -16.28 1.20
CA LEU A 71 14.38 -17.47 1.39
C LEU A 71 13.59 -17.80 0.12
N VAL A 72 12.99 -16.81 -0.54
CA VAL A 72 12.22 -17.05 -1.77
C VAL A 72 13.14 -17.53 -2.91
N LEU A 73 14.35 -17.00 -3.03
CA LEU A 73 15.35 -17.50 -3.99
C LEU A 73 15.72 -18.96 -3.71
N VAL A 74 15.85 -19.35 -2.45
CA VAL A 74 16.06 -20.77 -2.08
C VAL A 74 14.85 -21.62 -2.48
N LEU A 75 13.62 -21.13 -2.28
CA LEU A 75 12.41 -21.82 -2.74
C LEU A 75 12.38 -21.97 -4.25
N ALA A 76 12.87 -21.00 -5.01
CA ALA A 76 13.00 -21.08 -6.46
C ALA A 76 14.07 -22.11 -6.87
N GLU A 77 15.23 -22.10 -6.24
CA GLU A 77 16.28 -23.12 -6.45
C GLU A 77 15.77 -24.56 -6.15
N MET A 78 14.87 -24.69 -5.17
CA MET A 78 14.25 -25.97 -4.82
C MET A 78 13.07 -26.35 -5.74
N GLY A 79 12.69 -25.50 -6.70
CA GLY A 79 11.59 -25.75 -7.64
C GLY A 79 10.19 -25.61 -7.03
N PHE A 80 10.03 -24.94 -5.89
CA PHE A 80 8.72 -24.65 -5.29
C PHE A 80 8.02 -23.48 -5.97
N VAL A 81 8.78 -22.50 -6.48
CA VAL A 81 8.32 -21.32 -7.22
C VAL A 81 9.21 -21.11 -8.44
N SER A 82 8.70 -20.50 -9.50
CA SER A 82 9.46 -20.17 -10.70
C SER A 82 9.88 -18.68 -10.73
N LEU A 83 9.10 -17.81 -10.09
CA LEU A 83 9.15 -16.36 -10.18
C LEU A 83 8.77 -15.81 -11.58
N ASP A 84 8.16 -16.65 -12.42
CA ASP A 84 7.67 -16.29 -13.74
C ASP A 84 6.19 -15.91 -13.74
N VAL A 85 5.45 -16.39 -12.74
CA VAL A 85 4.00 -16.17 -12.63
C VAL A 85 3.68 -15.58 -11.25
N GLU A 86 3.01 -14.44 -11.22
CA GLU A 86 2.54 -13.83 -9.99
C GLU A 86 1.02 -13.76 -9.93
N TYR A 87 0.47 -14.25 -8.83
CA TYR A 87 -0.94 -14.05 -8.48
C TYR A 87 -1.01 -12.94 -7.44
N VAL A 88 -1.42 -11.74 -7.90
CA VAL A 88 -1.44 -10.53 -7.08
C VAL A 88 -2.83 -10.26 -6.53
N ASP A 89 -2.90 -9.96 -5.23
CA ASP A 89 -4.13 -9.49 -4.59
C ASP A 89 -3.80 -8.67 -3.34
N GLY A 90 -4.76 -7.81 -2.95
CA GLY A 90 -4.64 -6.91 -1.82
C GLY A 90 -5.65 -7.20 -0.71
N THR A 91 -5.22 -7.02 0.53
CA THR A 91 -6.12 -7.11 1.67
C THR A 91 -5.83 -6.04 2.70
N LYS A 92 -6.91 -5.57 3.35
CA LYS A 92 -6.80 -4.58 4.42
C LYS A 92 -6.57 -5.26 5.76
N ILE A 93 -5.52 -4.84 6.46
CA ILE A 93 -5.20 -5.32 7.81
C ILE A 93 -5.22 -4.13 8.77
N GLU A 94 -5.91 -4.30 9.90
CA GLU A 94 -6.06 -3.27 10.93
C GLU A 94 -4.71 -2.91 11.55
N SER A 95 -4.43 -1.60 11.72
CA SER A 95 -3.29 -1.10 12.48
C SER A 95 -3.51 -1.28 13.99
N LYS A 96 -2.43 -1.24 14.76
CA LYS A 96 -2.48 -1.15 16.24
C LYS A 96 -3.07 0.16 16.75
N ALA A 97 -3.30 1.12 15.88
CA ALA A 97 -3.78 2.46 16.23
C ALA A 97 -5.16 2.45 16.92
N ASN A 98 -5.41 3.50 17.69
CA ASN A 98 -6.73 3.74 18.26
C ASN A 98 -7.70 4.22 17.16
N LYS A 99 -8.82 3.55 17.01
CA LYS A 99 -9.83 3.87 15.99
C LYS A 99 -10.55 5.20 16.20
N TYR A 100 -10.47 5.80 17.38
CA TYR A 100 -11.11 7.08 17.72
C TYR A 100 -10.18 8.30 17.52
N THR A 101 -8.92 8.11 17.22
CA THR A 101 -7.94 9.20 17.01
C THR A 101 -7.75 9.48 15.52
N PHE A 102 -8.80 9.90 14.84
CA PHE A 102 -8.81 10.16 13.41
C PHE A 102 -8.60 11.62 13.06
N VAL A 103 -7.94 11.87 11.94
CA VAL A 103 -7.84 13.16 11.27
C VAL A 103 -8.31 13.00 9.82
N TRP A 104 -9.30 13.79 9.41
CA TRP A 104 -9.87 13.76 8.05
C TRP A 104 -9.49 15.03 7.29
N ARG A 105 -8.97 14.88 6.05
CA ARG A 105 -8.58 15.99 5.17
C ARG A 105 -9.69 17.03 5.06
N LYS A 106 -10.87 16.63 4.62
CA LYS A 106 -12.02 17.56 4.46
C LYS A 106 -12.33 18.36 5.72
N THR A 107 -12.14 17.76 6.89
CA THR A 107 -12.40 18.45 8.17
C THR A 107 -11.30 19.45 8.48
N VAL A 108 -10.05 19.09 8.24
CA VAL A 108 -8.89 19.97 8.45
C VAL A 108 -8.97 21.16 7.49
N GLU A 109 -9.19 20.92 6.19
CA GLU A 109 -9.30 21.98 5.18
C GLU A 109 -10.45 22.94 5.48
N ARG A 110 -11.64 22.44 5.81
CA ARG A 110 -12.78 23.25 6.20
C ARG A 110 -12.50 24.09 7.45
N ASN A 111 -11.86 23.49 8.46
CA ASN A 111 -11.55 24.20 9.70
C ASN A 111 -10.43 25.22 9.51
N ARG A 112 -9.43 24.88 8.65
CA ARG A 112 -8.36 25.81 8.25
C ARG A 112 -8.95 27.02 7.52
N ALA A 113 -9.83 26.83 6.54
CA ALA A 113 -10.50 27.91 5.84
C ALA A 113 -11.25 28.84 6.80
N ARG A 114 -12.09 28.27 7.69
CA ARG A 114 -12.80 29.03 8.72
C ARG A 114 -11.86 29.77 9.70
N LEU A 115 -10.69 29.19 9.98
CA LEU A 115 -9.69 29.83 10.81
C LEU A 115 -9.06 31.03 10.09
N ILE A 116 -8.73 30.90 8.81
CA ILE A 116 -8.21 31.98 7.96
C ILE A 116 -9.19 33.16 7.91
N ASP A 117 -10.50 32.90 7.71
CA ASP A 117 -11.52 33.94 7.72
C ASP A 117 -11.56 34.68 9.07
N LYS A 118 -11.44 33.96 10.18
CA LYS A 118 -11.37 34.58 11.52
C LYS A 118 -10.09 35.36 11.75
N VAL A 119 -8.97 34.91 11.21
CA VAL A 119 -7.68 35.62 11.26
C VAL A 119 -7.78 36.90 10.46
N LYS A 120 -8.35 36.89 9.25
CA LYS A 120 -8.59 38.11 8.46
C LYS A 120 -9.42 39.13 9.22
N ALA A 121 -10.50 38.69 9.87
CA ALA A 121 -11.34 39.57 10.71
C ALA A 121 -10.61 40.14 11.95
N LEU A 122 -9.66 39.40 12.53
CA LEU A 122 -8.84 39.86 13.64
C LEU A 122 -7.78 40.86 13.16
N LEU A 123 -7.15 40.61 12.01
CA LEU A 123 -6.15 41.51 11.43
C LEU A 123 -6.77 42.87 11.06
N ALA A 124 -7.98 42.88 10.50
CA ALA A 124 -8.72 44.12 10.25
C ALA A 124 -8.92 44.96 11.55
N GLN A 125 -9.17 44.29 12.70
CA GLN A 125 -9.25 44.99 14.00
C GLN A 125 -7.89 45.47 14.52
N VAL A 126 -6.80 44.79 14.10
CA VAL A 126 -5.42 45.21 14.41
C VAL A 126 -5.05 46.45 13.59
N ASP A 127 -5.38 46.46 12.28
CA ASP A 127 -5.16 47.59 11.39
C ASP A 127 -5.89 48.84 11.89
N ASP A 128 -7.12 48.73 12.40
CA ASP A 128 -7.86 49.81 13.05
C ASP A 128 -7.15 50.33 14.31
N CYS A 129 -6.33 49.52 14.99
CA CYS A 129 -5.58 49.89 16.17
C CYS A 129 -4.17 50.43 15.85
N ILE A 130 -3.62 50.16 14.67
CA ILE A 130 -2.23 50.47 14.26
C ILE A 130 -2.20 51.56 13.17
N VAL A 131 -3.34 52.08 12.69
CA VAL A 131 -3.48 53.02 11.56
C VAL A 131 -2.64 54.33 11.68
N GLN A 132 -1.45 54.25 12.25
CA GLN A 132 -0.42 55.28 12.08
C GLN A 132 0.78 54.88 11.24
N ASP A 133 0.90 53.62 10.77
CA ASP A 133 2.01 53.24 9.87
C ASP A 133 1.56 52.36 8.72
N ASN A 134 1.68 52.92 7.51
CA ASN A 134 1.43 52.41 6.18
C ASN A 134 1.83 50.94 5.91
N THR A 135 0.96 50.00 6.10
CA THR A 135 1.03 48.73 5.38
C THR A 135 -0.37 48.20 5.06
N LYS A 136 -0.85 48.52 3.87
CA LYS A 136 -2.05 47.86 3.29
C LYS A 136 -1.76 46.38 3.08
N THR A 137 -2.42 45.51 3.83
CA THR A 137 -2.41 44.09 3.58
C THR A 137 -3.24 43.76 2.34
N ASP A 138 -2.60 43.27 1.29
CA ASP A 138 -3.23 42.77 0.07
C ASP A 138 -4.20 41.64 0.41
N GLU A 139 -5.42 41.66 -0.11
CA GLU A 139 -6.49 40.69 0.17
C GLU A 139 -6.19 39.25 -0.29
N THR A 140 -5.09 39.02 -1.01
CA THR A 140 -4.71 37.73 -1.62
C THR A 140 -3.61 36.97 -0.86
N VAL A 141 -3.09 37.47 0.26
CA VAL A 141 -1.95 36.88 0.95
C VAL A 141 -2.40 35.70 1.84
N GLU A 142 -1.87 34.49 1.58
CA GLU A 142 -1.92 33.39 2.55
C GLU A 142 -1.01 33.68 3.74
N PHE A 143 -1.61 33.92 4.89
CA PHE A 143 -0.87 34.16 6.12
C PHE A 143 -0.16 32.88 6.61
N THR A 144 1.13 33.00 6.86
CA THR A 144 1.89 31.93 7.48
C THR A 144 1.75 32.01 9.03
N PRO A 145 1.85 30.85 9.72
CA PRO A 145 1.85 30.85 11.20
C PRO A 145 2.93 31.78 11.80
N SER A 146 4.11 31.87 11.14
CA SER A 146 5.22 32.73 11.59
C SER A 146 4.85 34.22 11.57
N GLN A 147 4.25 34.69 10.48
CA GLN A 147 3.79 36.09 10.35
C GLN A 147 2.76 36.44 11.42
N LEU A 148 1.81 35.56 11.71
CA LEU A 148 0.83 35.77 12.76
C LEU A 148 1.46 35.81 14.17
N ALA A 149 2.49 35.02 14.40
CA ALA A 149 3.25 35.03 15.65
C ALA A 149 4.07 36.32 15.80
N GLU A 150 4.67 36.83 14.71
CA GLU A 150 5.39 38.10 14.67
C GLU A 150 4.45 39.28 15.00
N ILE A 151 3.30 39.37 14.31
CA ILE A 151 2.30 40.42 14.61
C ILE A 151 1.82 40.35 16.08
N SER A 152 1.62 39.15 16.61
CA SER A 152 1.28 38.94 18.01
C SER A 152 2.39 39.45 18.97
N ALA A 153 3.66 39.19 18.59
CA ALA A 153 4.83 39.66 19.37
C ALA A 153 4.98 41.18 19.32
N GLU A 154 4.79 41.80 18.16
CA GLU A 154 4.80 43.28 17.98
C GLU A 154 3.69 43.94 18.79
N LEU A 155 2.47 43.40 18.77
CA LEU A 155 1.39 43.91 19.63
C LEU A 155 1.72 43.81 21.12
N ASN A 156 2.39 42.75 21.56
CA ASN A 156 2.83 42.60 22.94
C ASN A 156 3.99 43.54 23.27
N ALA A 157 4.92 43.79 22.35
CA ALA A 157 6.02 44.75 22.52
C ALA A 157 5.50 46.16 22.65
N SER A 158 4.52 46.59 21.85
CA SER A 158 3.88 47.90 21.92
C SER A 158 3.19 48.16 23.27
N LEU A 159 2.77 47.14 23.99
CA LEU A 159 2.18 47.24 25.33
C LEU A 159 3.21 47.51 26.42
N SER A 160 4.49 47.21 26.15
CA SER A 160 5.60 47.39 27.09
C SER A 160 6.41 48.65 26.81
N ASP A 161 6.09 49.39 25.74
CA ASP A 161 6.78 50.62 25.36
C ASP A 161 6.32 51.78 26.22
N PRO A 162 7.22 52.44 27.01
CA PRO A 162 6.89 53.59 27.84
C PRO A 162 6.53 54.85 27.04
N GLN A 163 6.85 54.90 25.74
CA GLN A 163 6.62 56.09 24.90
C GLN A 163 5.20 56.13 24.31
N VAL A 164 4.42 55.08 24.45
CA VAL A 164 3.06 54.98 23.90
C VAL A 164 2.05 55.15 25.04
N GLU A 165 1.48 56.36 25.20
CA GLU A 165 0.36 56.59 26.11
C GLU A 165 -0.90 55.89 25.58
N MET A 166 -1.33 54.81 26.25
CA MET A 166 -2.56 54.09 25.95
C MET A 166 -3.50 54.08 27.13
N ASP A 167 -4.78 54.25 26.85
CA ASP A 167 -5.84 54.07 27.84
C ASP A 167 -5.94 52.61 28.33
N LYS A 168 -6.47 52.40 29.53
CA LYS A 168 -6.62 51.08 30.15
C LYS A 168 -7.48 50.10 29.30
N GLU A 169 -8.50 50.62 28.63
CA GLU A 169 -9.36 49.81 27.74
C GLU A 169 -8.61 49.38 26.48
N GLU A 170 -7.85 50.25 25.89
CA GLU A 170 -7.05 49.95 24.71
C GLU A 170 -5.93 48.95 25.00
N LYS A 171 -5.23 49.08 26.14
CA LYS A 171 -4.27 48.06 26.62
C LYS A 171 -4.92 46.69 26.78
N LYS A 172 -6.15 46.64 27.31
CA LYS A 172 -6.90 45.39 27.47
C LYS A 172 -7.30 44.80 26.12
N LYS A 173 -7.73 45.62 25.16
CA LYS A 173 -8.10 45.23 23.81
C LYS A 173 -6.88 44.65 23.07
N ARG A 174 -5.74 45.32 23.05
CA ARG A 174 -4.49 44.86 22.42
C ARG A 174 -3.96 43.56 23.03
N ARG A 175 -4.00 43.39 24.35
CA ARG A 175 -3.64 42.12 25.01
C ARG A 175 -4.52 40.99 24.59
N LYS A 176 -5.83 41.21 24.44
CA LYS A 176 -6.79 40.21 23.99
C LYS A 176 -6.51 39.81 22.54
N LEU A 177 -6.29 40.79 21.66
CA LEU A 177 -5.95 40.54 20.23
C LEU A 177 -4.63 39.80 20.08
N ALA A 178 -3.59 40.18 20.78
CA ALA A 178 -2.31 39.48 20.76
C ALA A 178 -2.43 38.00 21.20
N LYS A 179 -3.19 37.77 22.30
CA LYS A 179 -3.45 36.39 22.77
C LYS A 179 -4.23 35.59 21.75
N GLU A 180 -5.30 36.17 21.19
CA GLU A 180 -6.11 35.48 20.16
C GLU A 180 -5.29 35.19 18.89
N LEU A 181 -4.46 36.13 18.42
CA LEU A 181 -3.57 35.90 17.27
C LEU A 181 -2.59 34.78 17.53
N LYS A 182 -1.97 34.72 18.72
CA LYS A 182 -1.08 33.63 19.10
C LYS A 182 -1.78 32.28 19.08
N GLU A 183 -2.96 32.17 19.70
CA GLU A 183 -3.75 30.95 19.70
C GLU A 183 -4.15 30.52 18.28
N ARG A 184 -4.47 31.47 17.38
CA ARG A 184 -4.79 31.20 15.98
C ARG A 184 -3.57 30.79 15.18
N SER A 185 -2.39 31.40 15.41
CA SER A 185 -1.12 31.02 14.81
C SER A 185 -0.78 29.56 15.15
N GLU A 186 -0.82 29.19 16.45
CA GLU A 186 -0.56 27.83 16.90
C GLU A 186 -1.53 26.82 16.24
N LYS A 187 -2.81 27.20 16.13
CA LYS A 187 -3.84 26.35 15.52
C LYS A 187 -3.69 26.22 13.99
N LEU A 188 -3.24 27.27 13.33
CA LEU A 188 -2.92 27.25 11.91
C LEU A 188 -1.71 26.34 11.63
N ALA A 189 -0.69 26.41 12.49
CA ALA A 189 0.46 25.52 12.45
C ALA A 189 0.05 24.05 12.63
N GLU A 190 -0.86 23.76 13.58
CA GLU A 190 -1.41 22.41 13.78
C GLU A 190 -2.13 21.90 12.51
N TYR A 191 -2.97 22.72 11.87
CA TYR A 191 -3.66 22.32 10.64
C TYR A 191 -2.70 22.11 9.47
N ASN A 192 -1.68 22.96 9.32
CA ASN A 192 -0.65 22.79 8.30
C ASN A 192 0.15 21.50 8.53
N GLN A 193 0.52 21.18 9.76
CA GLN A 193 1.16 19.92 10.12
C GLN A 193 0.27 18.70 9.84
N HIS A 194 -1.06 18.83 10.06
CA HIS A 194 -2.00 17.79 9.70
C HIS A 194 -2.05 17.55 8.19
N LEU A 195 -2.06 18.62 7.38
CA LEU A 195 -2.08 18.54 5.92
C LEU A 195 -0.77 17.94 5.38
N GLU A 196 0.37 18.32 5.94
CA GLU A 196 1.68 17.73 5.62
C GLU A 196 1.71 16.23 5.93
N THR A 197 1.25 15.82 7.12
CA THR A 197 1.16 14.41 7.51
C THR A 197 0.20 13.60 6.62
N LEU A 198 -0.86 14.23 6.14
CA LEU A 198 -1.82 13.60 5.23
C LEU A 198 -1.20 13.30 3.86
N GLY A 199 -0.28 14.15 3.34
CA GLY A 199 0.18 14.05 1.95
C GLY A 199 -1.03 13.95 1.03
N ASP A 200 -1.14 12.93 0.19
CA ASP A 200 -2.29 12.70 -0.72
C ASP A 200 -3.44 11.91 -0.09
N ARG A 201 -3.30 11.47 1.15
CA ARG A 201 -4.29 10.66 1.85
C ARG A 201 -5.49 11.47 2.33
N ASN A 202 -6.66 10.84 2.37
CA ASN A 202 -7.89 11.44 2.89
C ASN A 202 -7.99 11.44 4.41
N SER A 203 -7.20 10.59 5.08
CA SER A 203 -7.24 10.46 6.55
C SER A 203 -5.97 9.82 7.09
N TYR A 204 -5.70 10.02 8.37
CA TYR A 204 -4.71 9.26 9.12
C TYR A 204 -5.11 9.16 10.60
N SER A 205 -4.45 8.26 11.36
CA SER A 205 -4.64 8.13 12.81
C SER A 205 -3.55 8.90 13.57
N LYS A 206 -3.91 9.69 14.58
CA LYS A 206 -2.92 10.38 15.43
C LYS A 206 -1.98 9.42 16.16
N THR A 207 -2.43 8.19 16.42
CA THR A 207 -1.63 7.14 17.08
C THR A 207 -0.66 6.47 16.12
N ASP A 208 -1.04 6.33 14.84
CA ASP A 208 -0.21 5.73 13.78
C ASP A 208 -0.34 6.61 12.54
N LYS A 209 0.61 7.55 12.37
CA LYS A 209 0.55 8.57 11.32
C LYS A 209 0.60 7.98 9.90
N ASP A 210 1.11 6.76 9.74
CA ASP A 210 1.23 6.09 8.44
C ASP A 210 -0.04 5.30 8.09
N ALA A 211 -0.87 4.96 9.09
CA ALA A 211 -2.11 4.23 8.87
C ALA A 211 -3.23 5.14 8.35
N THR A 212 -3.92 4.68 7.31
CA THR A 212 -5.08 5.35 6.72
C THR A 212 -6.38 4.68 7.17
N PHE A 213 -7.45 5.45 7.35
CA PHE A 213 -8.76 4.88 7.65
C PHE A 213 -9.34 4.20 6.41
N MET A 214 -9.59 2.90 6.52
CA MET A 214 -10.06 2.03 5.45
C MET A 214 -11.30 1.27 5.89
N HIS A 215 -12.21 1.02 4.94
CA HIS A 215 -13.36 0.16 5.14
C HIS A 215 -12.90 -1.30 5.23
N MET A 216 -13.13 -1.95 6.38
CA MET A 216 -12.74 -3.35 6.63
C MET A 216 -13.90 -4.28 6.23
N LYS A 217 -13.72 -5.08 5.19
CA LYS A 217 -14.75 -5.99 4.64
C LYS A 217 -15.17 -7.13 5.59
N GLU A 218 -14.39 -7.39 6.63
CA GLU A 218 -14.51 -8.61 7.46
C GLU A 218 -15.05 -8.33 8.88
N ASP A 219 -15.68 -7.19 9.12
CA ASP A 219 -16.28 -6.92 10.42
C ASP A 219 -17.69 -7.50 10.45
N ALA A 220 -17.85 -8.68 11.08
CA ALA A 220 -19.10 -9.41 11.14
C ALA A 220 -20.21 -8.71 11.94
N ILE A 221 -19.89 -7.70 12.76
CA ILE A 221 -20.83 -7.03 13.65
C ILE A 221 -21.39 -5.75 13.00
N ASN A 222 -20.57 -5.05 12.24
CA ASN A 222 -20.95 -3.82 11.53
C ASN A 222 -20.38 -3.90 10.12
N ASP A 223 -21.22 -4.24 9.18
CA ASP A 223 -20.88 -4.40 7.77
C ASP A 223 -20.05 -3.21 7.26
N GLY A 224 -18.75 -3.29 7.48
CA GLY A 224 -17.79 -2.32 7.00
C GLY A 224 -17.38 -1.17 7.90
N LEU A 225 -17.12 -1.41 9.16
CA LEU A 225 -16.53 -0.39 10.03
C LEU A 225 -15.21 0.16 9.45
N THR A 226 -15.12 1.49 9.37
CA THR A 226 -13.88 2.17 8.97
C THR A 226 -12.89 2.17 10.12
N LYS A 227 -11.72 1.54 9.93
CA LYS A 227 -10.65 1.45 10.91
C LYS A 227 -9.31 1.89 10.31
N PRO A 228 -8.36 2.39 11.15
CA PRO A 228 -7.01 2.65 10.67
C PRO A 228 -6.33 1.34 10.28
N GLY A 229 -5.73 1.30 9.11
CA GLY A 229 -5.09 0.10 8.59
C GLY A 229 -4.12 0.39 7.45
N TYR A 230 -3.58 -0.69 6.93
CA TYR A 230 -2.73 -0.71 5.75
C TYR A 230 -3.33 -1.67 4.72
N ASN A 231 -3.20 -1.32 3.47
CA ASN A 231 -3.47 -2.21 2.36
C ASN A 231 -2.23 -3.07 2.14
N LEU A 232 -2.32 -4.34 2.53
CA LEU A 232 -1.27 -5.33 2.31
C LEU A 232 -1.46 -5.96 0.94
N GLN A 233 -0.54 -5.71 0.05
CA GLN A 233 -0.43 -6.39 -1.24
C GLN A 233 0.49 -7.59 -1.10
N ILE A 234 0.09 -8.74 -1.65
CA ILE A 234 0.94 -9.92 -1.75
C ILE A 234 0.91 -10.45 -3.17
N ALA A 235 2.03 -11.01 -3.59
CA ALA A 235 2.12 -11.89 -4.73
C ALA A 235 2.34 -13.32 -4.24
N THR A 236 1.72 -14.28 -4.92
CA THR A 236 1.85 -15.68 -4.57
C THR A 236 2.13 -16.53 -5.81
N GLU A 237 2.87 -17.60 -5.61
CA GLU A 237 3.04 -18.69 -6.58
C GLU A 237 3.06 -20.01 -5.83
N ASN A 238 2.24 -20.96 -6.25
CA ASN A 238 2.07 -22.24 -5.56
C ASN A 238 1.74 -22.08 -4.06
N GLN A 239 1.01 -20.99 -3.73
CA GLN A 239 0.65 -20.57 -2.37
C GLN A 239 1.84 -20.18 -1.48
N PHE A 240 3.03 -19.95 -2.02
CA PHE A 240 4.10 -19.25 -1.31
C PHE A 240 3.96 -17.76 -1.55
N ILE A 241 4.28 -16.97 -0.54
CA ILE A 241 4.36 -15.50 -0.69
C ILE A 241 5.70 -15.21 -1.38
N THR A 242 5.65 -14.71 -2.61
CA THR A 242 6.83 -14.33 -3.39
C THR A 242 7.19 -12.86 -3.20
N ASN A 243 6.18 -12.00 -3.07
CA ASN A 243 6.38 -10.58 -2.78
C ASN A 243 5.32 -10.07 -1.81
N PHE A 244 5.64 -8.98 -1.10
CA PHE A 244 4.68 -8.24 -0.29
C PHE A 244 5.08 -6.77 -0.18
N ALA A 245 4.07 -5.91 -0.10
CA ALA A 245 4.23 -4.48 0.20
C ALA A 245 3.04 -3.94 0.98
N LEU A 246 3.26 -2.83 1.69
CA LEU A 246 2.24 -2.17 2.50
C LEU A 246 1.99 -0.77 1.93
N PHE A 247 0.73 -0.48 1.67
CA PHE A 247 0.31 0.80 1.11
C PHE A 247 -0.69 1.52 2.01
N PRO A 248 -0.62 2.85 2.07
CA PRO A 248 -1.62 3.66 2.74
C PRO A 248 -2.90 3.83 1.91
N ASN A 249 -2.88 3.43 0.63
CA ASN A 249 -3.98 3.60 -0.30
C ASN A 249 -5.09 2.57 -0.05
N PRO A 250 -6.35 2.98 0.16
CA PRO A 250 -7.46 2.05 0.37
C PRO A 250 -7.86 1.24 -0.88
N THR A 251 -7.44 1.68 -2.07
CA THR A 251 -7.75 1.07 -3.37
C THR A 251 -6.51 0.47 -4.01
N ASP A 252 -6.69 -0.57 -4.82
CA ASP A 252 -5.59 -1.35 -5.36
C ASP A 252 -4.99 -0.78 -6.66
N THR A 253 -5.73 0.07 -7.38
CA THR A 253 -5.32 0.62 -8.68
C THR A 253 -3.98 1.36 -8.62
N LEU A 254 -3.76 2.16 -7.57
CA LEU A 254 -2.54 2.95 -7.39
C LEU A 254 -1.39 2.18 -6.75
N THR A 255 -1.64 0.97 -6.25
CA THR A 255 -0.63 0.16 -5.55
C THR A 255 0.11 -0.78 -6.50
N TYR A 256 -0.44 -1.03 -7.70
CA TYR A 256 0.07 -2.03 -8.61
C TYR A 256 1.50 -1.75 -9.09
N ILE A 257 1.73 -0.61 -9.73
CA ILE A 257 3.05 -0.27 -10.28
C ILE A 257 4.14 -0.25 -9.21
N PRO A 258 3.97 0.45 -8.06
CA PRO A 258 4.95 0.39 -6.98
C PRO A 258 5.17 -1.02 -6.41
N PHE A 259 4.14 -1.87 -6.44
CA PHE A 259 4.24 -3.26 -6.00
C PHE A 259 5.08 -4.10 -6.96
N MET A 260 4.89 -3.95 -8.27
CA MET A 260 5.67 -4.63 -9.30
C MET A 260 7.13 -4.16 -9.32
N GLU A 261 7.37 -2.86 -9.15
CA GLU A 261 8.71 -2.33 -8.98
C GLU A 261 9.44 -2.96 -7.78
N SER A 262 8.72 -3.18 -6.66
CA SER A 262 9.31 -3.86 -5.50
C SER A 262 9.68 -5.31 -5.78
N PHE A 263 8.98 -6.00 -6.69
CA PHE A 263 9.34 -7.34 -7.15
C PHE A 263 10.61 -7.29 -8.01
N ARG A 264 10.67 -6.36 -8.96
CA ARG A 264 11.87 -6.16 -9.79
C ARG A 264 13.09 -5.81 -8.94
N GLU A 265 12.94 -4.97 -7.92
CA GLU A 265 14.03 -4.64 -6.98
C GLU A 265 14.54 -5.88 -6.23
N ARG A 266 13.66 -6.85 -5.90
CA ARG A 266 14.04 -8.08 -5.22
C ARG A 266 14.76 -9.09 -6.11
N TYR A 267 14.26 -9.28 -7.33
CA TYR A 267 14.65 -10.41 -8.19
C TYR A 267 15.38 -9.98 -9.46
N GLY A 268 15.42 -8.69 -9.78
CA GLY A 268 16.13 -8.14 -10.95
C GLY A 268 15.33 -8.19 -12.26
N HIS A 269 14.11 -8.74 -12.25
CA HIS A 269 13.22 -8.85 -13.42
C HIS A 269 11.77 -8.72 -12.98
N PHE A 270 10.87 -8.48 -13.93
CA PHE A 270 9.42 -8.65 -13.74
C PHE A 270 9.00 -10.09 -14.03
N ALA A 271 7.89 -10.53 -13.44
CA ALA A 271 7.29 -11.80 -13.82
C ALA A 271 6.79 -11.75 -15.27
N SER A 272 6.89 -12.85 -16.00
CA SER A 272 6.40 -12.95 -17.38
C SER A 272 4.87 -12.98 -17.46
N THR A 273 4.21 -13.36 -16.38
CA THR A 273 2.76 -13.53 -16.29
C THR A 273 2.21 -12.94 -15.00
N GLU A 274 1.25 -12.05 -15.13
CA GLU A 274 0.56 -11.39 -14.02
C GLU A 274 -0.92 -11.77 -14.00
N VAL A 275 -1.39 -12.21 -12.85
CA VAL A 275 -2.79 -12.59 -12.62
C VAL A 275 -3.35 -11.78 -11.46
N ALA A 276 -4.28 -10.88 -11.75
CA ALA A 276 -4.86 -10.01 -10.73
C ALA A 276 -6.36 -9.75 -10.92
N ASP A 277 -6.99 -9.11 -9.94
CA ASP A 277 -8.42 -8.78 -9.99
C ASP A 277 -8.70 -7.49 -10.76
N SER A 278 -9.98 -7.21 -10.94
CA SER A 278 -10.48 -6.01 -11.65
C SER A 278 -10.08 -4.69 -10.99
N GLY A 279 -9.70 -4.70 -9.71
CA GLY A 279 -9.14 -3.54 -9.02
C GLY A 279 -7.82 -3.03 -9.63
N TYR A 280 -7.12 -3.89 -10.36
CA TYR A 280 -5.84 -3.57 -11.02
C TYR A 280 -5.98 -3.26 -12.52
N GLY A 281 -7.17 -3.47 -13.11
CA GLY A 281 -7.42 -3.33 -14.55
C GLY A 281 -7.62 -1.87 -14.99
N SER A 282 -6.60 -1.01 -14.86
CA SER A 282 -6.56 0.35 -15.37
C SER A 282 -5.75 0.45 -16.66
N GLU A 283 -5.97 1.51 -17.45
CA GLU A 283 -5.20 1.80 -18.66
C GLU A 283 -3.69 1.89 -18.37
N GLU A 284 -3.34 2.63 -17.33
CA GLU A 284 -1.97 2.83 -16.86
C GLU A 284 -1.28 1.49 -16.49
N ASN A 285 -1.98 0.63 -15.76
CA ASN A 285 -1.44 -0.67 -15.35
C ASN A 285 -1.27 -1.63 -16.54
N TYR A 286 -2.22 -1.65 -17.49
CA TYR A 286 -2.07 -2.44 -18.72
C TYR A 286 -0.92 -1.95 -19.59
N GLU A 287 -0.75 -0.63 -19.72
CA GLU A 287 0.38 -0.06 -20.43
C GLU A 287 1.71 -0.43 -19.77
N PHE A 288 1.77 -0.36 -18.45
CA PHE A 288 2.96 -0.77 -17.69
C PHE A 288 3.31 -2.24 -17.94
N MET A 289 2.32 -3.15 -17.91
CA MET A 289 2.53 -4.57 -18.19
C MET A 289 3.02 -4.80 -19.63
N GLU A 290 2.40 -4.13 -20.62
CA GLU A 290 2.79 -4.24 -22.02
C GLU A 290 4.22 -3.76 -22.26
N LEU A 291 4.60 -2.61 -21.69
CA LEU A 291 5.96 -2.04 -21.81
C LEU A 291 7.04 -2.94 -21.19
N ASN A 292 6.70 -3.72 -20.16
CA ASN A 292 7.61 -4.63 -19.50
C ASN A 292 7.52 -6.08 -20.02
N GLY A 293 6.76 -6.32 -21.09
CA GLY A 293 6.64 -7.64 -21.72
C GLY A 293 5.90 -8.67 -20.90
N THR A 294 5.07 -8.24 -19.94
CA THR A 294 4.31 -9.10 -19.04
C THR A 294 2.94 -9.44 -19.61
N ALA A 295 2.58 -10.73 -19.63
CA ALA A 295 1.25 -11.18 -20.04
C ALA A 295 0.20 -10.86 -18.96
N ALA A 296 -0.77 -10.00 -19.31
CA ALA A 296 -1.73 -9.43 -18.37
C ALA A 296 -3.01 -10.26 -18.26
N TYR A 297 -3.06 -11.28 -17.41
CA TYR A 297 -4.29 -11.98 -17.05
C TYR A 297 -5.06 -11.22 -15.95
N VAL A 298 -5.21 -9.93 -16.14
CA VAL A 298 -5.85 -9.00 -15.21
C VAL A 298 -7.25 -8.66 -15.70
N LYS A 299 -8.25 -8.84 -14.83
CA LYS A 299 -9.64 -8.52 -15.18
C LYS A 299 -9.83 -7.01 -15.22
N TYR A 300 -10.68 -6.55 -16.13
CA TYR A 300 -11.16 -5.18 -16.14
C TYR A 300 -12.55 -5.07 -15.50
N ASN A 301 -12.93 -3.85 -15.14
CA ASN A 301 -14.27 -3.57 -14.63
C ASN A 301 -15.31 -4.06 -15.64
N ARG A 302 -16.33 -4.81 -15.17
CA ARG A 302 -17.40 -5.43 -15.97
C ARG A 302 -17.04 -6.74 -16.69
N PHE A 303 -15.79 -7.22 -16.70
CA PHE A 303 -15.44 -8.50 -17.34
C PHE A 303 -16.42 -9.63 -16.98
N HIS A 304 -16.76 -9.77 -15.68
CA HIS A 304 -17.71 -10.79 -15.23
C HIS A 304 -19.14 -10.57 -15.71
N ILE A 305 -19.54 -9.32 -15.93
CA ILE A 305 -20.90 -8.98 -16.39
C ILE A 305 -21.00 -9.30 -17.87
N GLU A 306 -20.01 -8.89 -18.66
CA GLU A 306 -19.96 -9.02 -20.11
C GLU A 306 -19.83 -10.47 -20.58
N HIS A 307 -19.28 -11.35 -19.73
CA HIS A 307 -19.12 -12.79 -20.04
C HIS A 307 -20.19 -13.68 -19.38
N ARG A 308 -21.30 -13.10 -18.90
CA ARG A 308 -22.45 -13.89 -18.45
C ARG A 308 -23.25 -14.40 -19.66
N PRO A 309 -23.76 -15.65 -19.66
CA PRO A 309 -24.55 -16.18 -20.78
C PRO A 309 -25.78 -15.34 -21.17
N GLN A 310 -26.34 -14.58 -20.22
CA GLN A 310 -27.54 -13.76 -20.41
C GLN A 310 -27.23 -12.26 -20.56
N TYR A 311 -25.94 -11.91 -20.77
CA TYR A 311 -25.58 -10.50 -20.92
C TYR A 311 -26.05 -9.95 -22.26
N VAL A 312 -26.87 -8.89 -22.18
CA VAL A 312 -27.28 -8.10 -23.33
C VAL A 312 -26.58 -6.73 -23.24
N PRO A 313 -25.77 -6.36 -24.22
CA PRO A 313 -25.13 -5.05 -24.25
C PRO A 313 -26.19 -3.93 -24.26
N ASP A 314 -26.07 -2.96 -23.36
CA ASP A 314 -26.91 -1.77 -23.36
C ASP A 314 -26.60 -0.91 -24.59
N PRO A 315 -27.55 -0.72 -25.52
CA PRO A 315 -27.30 0.00 -26.78
C PRO A 315 -27.03 1.50 -26.57
N PHE A 316 -27.34 2.04 -25.39
CA PHE A 316 -27.14 3.46 -25.09
C PHE A 316 -25.78 3.77 -24.43
N ARG A 317 -25.00 2.75 -24.13
CA ARG A 317 -23.63 2.96 -23.64
C ARG A 317 -22.70 3.30 -24.78
N SER A 318 -21.93 4.39 -24.62
CA SER A 318 -20.95 4.84 -25.61
C SER A 318 -19.93 3.78 -26.02
N GLU A 319 -19.59 2.88 -25.10
CA GLU A 319 -18.65 1.76 -25.33
C GLU A 319 -19.22 0.75 -26.33
N ASN A 320 -20.55 0.62 -26.44
CA ASN A 320 -21.24 -0.34 -27.32
C ASN A 320 -21.62 0.27 -28.68
N PHE A 321 -21.34 1.54 -28.90
CA PHE A 321 -21.59 2.15 -30.21
C PHE A 321 -20.64 1.56 -31.25
N TYR A 322 -21.17 1.27 -32.44
CA TYR A 322 -20.34 0.89 -33.57
C TYR A 322 -19.30 1.97 -33.86
N TYR A 323 -18.05 1.58 -34.04
CA TYR A 323 -16.95 2.48 -34.37
C TYR A 323 -16.29 2.08 -35.68
N ASN A 324 -16.29 3.00 -36.63
CA ASN A 324 -15.56 2.84 -37.89
C ASN A 324 -14.14 3.39 -37.73
N LYS A 325 -13.16 2.47 -37.62
CA LYS A 325 -11.75 2.84 -37.45
C LYS A 325 -11.12 3.52 -38.66
N LYS A 326 -11.65 3.24 -39.88
CA LYS A 326 -11.08 3.82 -41.14
C LYS A 326 -11.44 5.30 -41.30
N GLU A 327 -12.67 5.64 -40.96
CA GLU A 327 -13.24 6.98 -41.18
C GLU A 327 -13.41 7.75 -39.86
N ASP A 328 -12.98 7.19 -38.75
CA ASP A 328 -12.97 7.79 -37.39
C ASP A 328 -14.32 8.39 -36.97
N TYR A 329 -15.40 7.62 -37.05
CA TYR A 329 -16.72 7.99 -36.54
C TYR A 329 -17.38 6.88 -35.74
N CYS A 330 -18.27 7.25 -34.83
CA CYS A 330 -19.17 6.34 -34.15
C CYS A 330 -20.58 6.40 -34.74
N VAL A 331 -21.37 5.35 -34.58
CA VAL A 331 -22.78 5.31 -34.96
C VAL A 331 -23.65 5.29 -33.72
N CYS A 332 -24.55 6.26 -33.58
CA CYS A 332 -25.49 6.31 -32.47
C CYS A 332 -26.58 5.23 -32.60
N PRO A 333 -27.37 4.92 -31.55
CA PRO A 333 -28.45 3.93 -31.63
C PRO A 333 -29.54 4.19 -32.67
N MET A 334 -29.66 5.42 -33.17
CA MET A 334 -30.54 5.81 -34.30
C MET A 334 -29.88 5.71 -35.65
N GLY A 335 -28.65 5.23 -35.77
CA GLY A 335 -27.93 5.10 -37.04
C GLY A 335 -27.24 6.36 -37.52
N GLN A 336 -27.22 7.46 -36.77
CA GLN A 336 -26.49 8.67 -37.16
C GLN A 336 -24.99 8.54 -36.93
N HIS A 337 -24.21 9.08 -37.85
CA HIS A 337 -22.75 9.20 -37.69
C HIS A 337 -22.44 10.29 -36.66
N MET A 338 -21.66 9.96 -35.68
CA MET A 338 -21.08 10.88 -34.70
C MET A 338 -19.63 11.15 -35.11
N THR A 339 -19.35 12.35 -35.54
CA THR A 339 -18.02 12.75 -36.03
C THR A 339 -17.12 13.14 -34.88
N ARG A 340 -15.82 12.91 -35.03
CA ARG A 340 -14.83 13.35 -34.06
C ARG A 340 -14.76 14.88 -34.05
N THR A 341 -14.97 15.46 -32.86
CA THR A 341 -14.95 16.92 -32.65
C THR A 341 -13.78 17.40 -31.81
N GLY A 342 -13.07 16.48 -31.14
CA GLY A 342 -11.95 16.87 -30.30
C GLY A 342 -11.27 15.72 -29.61
N THR A 343 -10.41 16.08 -28.68
CA THR A 343 -9.76 15.15 -27.75
C THR A 343 -9.88 15.73 -26.34
N SER A 344 -10.38 14.94 -25.42
CA SER A 344 -10.41 15.27 -23.99
C SER A 344 -9.27 14.54 -23.25
N HIS A 345 -8.75 15.17 -22.22
CA HIS A 345 -7.68 14.61 -21.39
C HIS A 345 -8.22 14.37 -19.97
N LYS A 346 -7.99 13.20 -19.44
CA LYS A 346 -8.33 12.90 -18.05
C LYS A 346 -7.07 12.48 -17.31
N THR A 347 -6.71 13.25 -16.29
CA THR A 347 -5.60 12.92 -15.39
C THR A 347 -6.09 12.06 -14.25
N SER A 348 -5.43 10.92 -14.00
CA SER A 348 -5.68 10.06 -12.86
C SER A 348 -5.06 10.62 -11.57
N ALA A 349 -5.35 10.00 -10.43
CA ALA A 349 -4.72 10.36 -9.16
C ALA A 349 -3.21 10.06 -9.10
N SER A 350 -2.69 9.20 -10.00
CA SER A 350 -1.26 8.94 -10.18
C SER A 350 -0.54 9.98 -11.04
N GLY A 351 -1.29 10.92 -11.66
CA GLY A 351 -0.75 11.86 -12.64
C GLY A 351 -0.75 11.33 -14.08
N TYR A 352 -1.19 10.09 -14.31
CA TYR A 352 -1.29 9.50 -15.65
C TYR A 352 -2.36 10.21 -16.46
N VAL A 353 -2.01 10.63 -17.69
CA VAL A 353 -2.90 11.35 -18.62
C VAL A 353 -3.49 10.39 -19.65
N SER A 354 -4.78 10.15 -19.54
CA SER A 354 -5.56 9.33 -20.48
C SER A 354 -6.19 10.21 -21.56
N ASN A 355 -5.92 9.89 -22.82
CA ASN A 355 -6.43 10.62 -23.97
C ASN A 355 -7.72 9.96 -24.48
N ARG A 356 -8.76 10.76 -24.66
CA ARG A 356 -10.07 10.30 -25.12
C ARG A 356 -10.49 11.06 -26.35
N ALA A 357 -10.93 10.35 -27.38
CA ALA A 357 -11.52 10.97 -28.55
C ALA A 357 -12.98 11.37 -28.24
N THR A 358 -13.33 12.62 -28.53
CA THR A 358 -14.67 13.15 -28.32
C THR A 358 -15.44 13.11 -29.65
N TYR A 359 -16.60 12.47 -29.63
CA TYR A 359 -17.49 12.35 -30.78
C TYR A 359 -18.83 13.03 -30.50
N THR A 360 -19.34 13.79 -31.46
CA THR A 360 -20.60 14.54 -31.34
C THR A 360 -21.62 14.08 -32.39
N ALA A 361 -22.83 13.81 -31.94
CA ALA A 361 -23.94 13.48 -32.82
C ALA A 361 -24.31 14.68 -33.75
N GLN A 362 -24.77 14.39 -34.96
CA GLN A 362 -25.13 15.42 -35.90
C GLN A 362 -26.40 16.20 -35.48
N ASN A 363 -27.45 15.48 -35.10
CA ASN A 363 -28.69 16.05 -34.61
C ASN A 363 -29.39 15.10 -33.63
N CYS A 364 -29.86 15.60 -32.50
CA CYS A 364 -30.67 14.86 -31.53
C CYS A 364 -32.04 15.52 -31.29
N GLU A 365 -32.40 16.58 -32.04
CA GLU A 365 -33.69 17.22 -31.98
C GLU A 365 -34.77 16.29 -32.58
N GLY A 366 -35.88 16.12 -31.87
CA GLY A 366 -36.94 15.20 -32.29
C GLY A 366 -36.60 13.71 -32.29
N CYS A 367 -35.44 13.32 -31.74
CA CYS A 367 -35.03 11.92 -31.67
C CYS A 367 -35.93 11.14 -30.67
N PRO A 368 -36.62 10.07 -31.11
CA PRO A 368 -37.51 9.30 -30.24
C PRO A 368 -36.79 8.57 -29.11
N LEU A 369 -35.47 8.31 -29.27
CA LEU A 369 -34.65 7.63 -28.25
C LEU A 369 -33.94 8.60 -27.31
N ARG A 370 -34.15 9.91 -27.44
CA ARG A 370 -33.41 10.93 -26.71
C ARG A 370 -33.43 10.67 -25.20
N CYS A 371 -34.63 10.47 -24.63
CA CYS A 371 -34.80 10.26 -23.18
C CYS A 371 -34.11 9.00 -22.63
N LEU A 372 -33.95 7.98 -23.48
CA LEU A 372 -33.22 6.74 -23.12
C LEU A 372 -31.72 6.87 -23.37
N CYS A 373 -31.33 7.78 -24.26
CA CYS A 373 -29.97 7.89 -24.73
C CYS A 373 -29.10 8.81 -23.85
N PHE A 374 -29.61 9.97 -23.41
CA PHE A 374 -28.88 10.89 -22.51
C PHE A 374 -29.79 11.96 -21.90
N ASP A 375 -29.47 12.36 -20.66
CA ASP A 375 -30.23 13.34 -19.86
C ASP A 375 -29.58 14.74 -19.83
N ALA A 376 -28.46 14.95 -20.56
CA ALA A 376 -27.78 16.23 -20.55
C ALA A 376 -28.61 17.32 -21.23
N SER A 377 -28.50 18.57 -20.75
CA SER A 377 -29.22 19.75 -21.26
C SER A 377 -28.78 20.21 -22.66
N GLY A 378 -27.74 19.61 -23.22
CA GLY A 378 -27.23 19.95 -24.55
C GLY A 378 -28.12 19.43 -25.68
N ASP A 379 -28.10 20.09 -26.85
CA ASP A 379 -28.91 19.74 -28.01
C ASP A 379 -28.42 18.47 -28.72
N ARG A 380 -27.17 18.09 -28.53
CA ARG A 380 -26.53 16.95 -29.18
C ARG A 380 -25.82 16.08 -28.16
N ARG A 381 -25.86 14.77 -28.39
CA ARG A 381 -25.10 13.84 -27.57
C ARG A 381 -23.61 13.93 -27.90
N VAL A 382 -22.80 14.10 -26.84
CA VAL A 382 -21.34 14.06 -26.91
C VAL A 382 -20.87 12.83 -26.10
N ILE A 383 -19.95 12.08 -26.68
CA ILE A 383 -19.36 10.91 -26.01
C ILE A 383 -17.84 11.00 -26.06
N ASP A 384 -17.19 10.56 -24.98
CA ASP A 384 -15.74 10.39 -24.93
C ASP A 384 -15.41 8.90 -24.99
N ARG A 385 -14.58 8.51 -25.96
CA ARG A 385 -14.09 7.13 -26.10
C ARG A 385 -12.58 7.06 -25.89
N ASN A 386 -12.16 6.09 -25.13
CA ASN A 386 -10.75 5.79 -24.93
C ASN A 386 -10.37 4.55 -25.72
N HIS A 387 -9.94 4.71 -26.96
CA HIS A 387 -9.58 3.62 -27.84
C HIS A 387 -8.40 2.79 -27.34
N LYS A 388 -7.46 3.41 -26.62
CA LYS A 388 -6.32 2.71 -26.02
C LYS A 388 -6.79 1.76 -24.91
N GLN A 389 -7.64 2.25 -24.01
CA GLN A 389 -8.23 1.44 -22.95
C GLN A 389 -9.11 0.31 -23.51
N GLU A 390 -9.88 0.59 -24.59
CA GLU A 390 -10.69 -0.42 -25.29
C GLU A 390 -9.82 -1.53 -25.87
N ALA A 391 -8.70 -1.18 -26.51
CA ALA A 391 -7.75 -2.15 -27.05
C ALA A 391 -7.12 -3.02 -25.94
N TYR A 392 -6.76 -2.44 -24.79
CA TYR A 392 -6.27 -3.21 -23.65
C TYR A 392 -7.33 -4.15 -23.06
N ARG A 393 -8.59 -3.70 -22.96
CA ARG A 393 -9.70 -4.54 -22.51
C ARG A 393 -9.94 -5.72 -23.47
N GLN A 394 -9.85 -5.48 -24.77
CA GLN A 394 -9.97 -6.54 -25.75
C GLN A 394 -8.85 -7.57 -25.63
N LYS A 395 -7.59 -7.14 -25.57
CA LYS A 395 -6.43 -8.03 -25.33
C LYS A 395 -6.59 -8.82 -24.03
N ALA A 396 -6.98 -8.16 -22.94
CA ALA A 396 -7.21 -8.81 -21.65
C ALA A 396 -8.37 -9.83 -21.73
N SER A 397 -9.45 -9.51 -22.47
CA SER A 397 -10.56 -10.43 -22.69
C SER A 397 -10.12 -11.69 -23.45
N GLU A 398 -9.34 -11.53 -24.52
CA GLU A 398 -8.78 -12.62 -25.31
C GLU A 398 -7.89 -13.54 -24.45
N LEU A 399 -6.97 -12.94 -23.67
CA LEU A 399 -6.13 -13.68 -22.74
C LEU A 399 -6.94 -14.41 -21.66
N LEU A 400 -7.88 -13.74 -21.00
CA LEU A 400 -8.68 -14.29 -19.91
C LEU A 400 -9.66 -15.40 -20.36
N THR A 401 -10.07 -15.43 -21.65
CA THR A 401 -10.96 -16.43 -22.22
C THR A 401 -10.21 -17.58 -22.88
N SER A 402 -8.89 -17.47 -23.08
CA SER A 402 -8.03 -18.54 -23.56
C SER A 402 -8.01 -19.72 -22.56
N GLU A 403 -7.57 -20.89 -23.01
CA GLU A 403 -7.40 -22.07 -22.15
C GLU A 403 -6.48 -21.78 -20.96
N GLU A 404 -5.38 -21.10 -21.22
CA GLU A 404 -4.45 -20.66 -20.17
C GLU A 404 -5.08 -19.65 -19.22
N GLY A 405 -5.84 -18.70 -19.74
CA GLY A 405 -6.58 -17.72 -18.96
C GLY A 405 -7.63 -18.37 -18.04
N LEU A 406 -8.33 -19.39 -18.51
CA LEU A 406 -9.26 -20.16 -17.69
C LEU A 406 -8.53 -20.88 -16.55
N ARG A 407 -7.35 -21.45 -16.83
CA ARG A 407 -6.48 -22.07 -15.83
C ARG A 407 -6.03 -21.06 -14.76
N HIS A 408 -5.55 -19.89 -15.18
CA HIS A 408 -5.12 -18.83 -14.26
C HIS A 408 -6.27 -18.29 -13.41
N ARG A 409 -7.44 -18.08 -14.01
CA ARG A 409 -8.65 -17.66 -13.29
C ARG A 409 -9.07 -18.68 -12.22
N GLY A 410 -9.00 -19.99 -12.54
CA GLY A 410 -9.28 -21.05 -11.58
C GLY A 410 -8.26 -21.13 -10.44
N LYS A 411 -6.98 -20.96 -10.76
CA LYS A 411 -5.91 -20.95 -9.76
C LYS A 411 -5.99 -19.75 -8.81
N ARG A 412 -6.52 -18.62 -9.22
CA ARG A 412 -6.57 -17.42 -8.40
C ARG A 412 -7.27 -17.65 -7.05
N CYS A 413 -8.35 -18.41 -7.01
CA CYS A 413 -9.07 -18.73 -5.77
C CYS A 413 -8.23 -19.53 -4.77
N ILE A 414 -7.29 -20.33 -5.25
CA ILE A 414 -6.42 -21.17 -4.42
C ILE A 414 -5.04 -20.54 -4.17
N GLU A 415 -4.68 -19.49 -4.88
CA GLU A 415 -3.43 -18.75 -4.72
C GLU A 415 -3.59 -17.64 -3.67
N PRO A 416 -3.85 -16.36 -4.00
CA PRO A 416 -3.85 -15.31 -2.99
C PRO A 416 -5.03 -15.41 -2.01
N GLU A 417 -6.23 -15.79 -2.48
CA GLU A 417 -7.42 -15.85 -1.61
C GLU A 417 -7.25 -16.89 -0.49
N ALA A 418 -6.77 -18.09 -0.83
CA ALA A 418 -6.49 -19.13 0.17
C ALA A 418 -5.35 -18.72 1.11
N VAL A 419 -4.32 -18.03 0.61
CA VAL A 419 -3.22 -17.52 1.42
C VAL A 419 -3.74 -16.48 2.41
N PHE A 420 -4.58 -15.53 1.98
CA PHE A 420 -5.22 -14.59 2.91
C PHE A 420 -6.11 -15.28 3.96
N GLY A 421 -6.83 -16.32 3.58
CA GLY A 421 -7.58 -17.16 4.51
C GLY A 421 -6.67 -17.76 5.59
N GLN A 422 -5.52 -18.30 5.20
CA GLN A 422 -4.53 -18.83 6.14
C GLN A 422 -3.95 -17.73 7.05
N ILE A 423 -3.58 -16.57 6.48
CA ILE A 423 -3.04 -15.42 7.22
C ILE A 423 -4.03 -14.97 8.30
N LYS A 424 -5.26 -14.69 7.92
CA LYS A 424 -6.24 -14.05 8.78
C LYS A 424 -6.93 -15.00 9.77
N TYR A 425 -7.22 -16.23 9.33
CA TYR A 425 -8.00 -17.18 10.14
C TYR A 425 -7.09 -18.22 10.81
N ASN A 426 -6.32 -18.99 10.05
CA ASN A 426 -5.53 -20.08 10.63
C ASN A 426 -4.35 -19.57 11.47
N MET A 427 -3.72 -18.48 11.04
CA MET A 427 -2.61 -17.85 11.75
C MET A 427 -3.04 -16.64 12.59
N ALA A 428 -4.34 -16.28 12.59
CA ALA A 428 -4.91 -15.20 13.38
C ALA A 428 -4.18 -13.83 13.24
N TYR A 429 -3.61 -13.57 12.06
CA TYR A 429 -2.90 -12.34 11.77
C TYR A 429 -3.83 -11.30 11.16
N ARG A 430 -4.82 -10.81 11.96
CA ARG A 430 -5.86 -9.87 11.54
C ARG A 430 -5.55 -8.42 11.86
N ARG A 431 -4.56 -8.18 12.73
CA ARG A 431 -4.19 -6.86 13.20
C ARG A 431 -2.68 -6.77 13.38
N PHE A 432 -2.07 -5.69 12.89
CA PHE A 432 -0.67 -5.40 13.13
C PHE A 432 -0.40 -5.11 14.61
N ARG A 433 0.81 -5.40 15.07
CA ARG A 433 1.22 -5.25 16.47
C ARG A 433 2.21 -4.11 16.68
N HIS A 434 2.63 -3.49 15.60
CA HIS A 434 3.54 -2.36 15.56
C HIS A 434 2.85 -1.11 15.02
N ILE A 435 3.45 0.05 15.27
CA ILE A 435 3.04 1.37 14.80
C ILE A 435 4.15 1.88 13.87
N GLY A 436 3.75 2.50 12.77
CA GLY A 436 4.64 2.99 11.72
C GLY A 436 4.96 1.93 10.67
N VAL A 437 4.93 2.32 9.39
CA VAL A 437 5.03 1.43 8.22
C VAL A 437 6.27 0.54 8.25
N ASP A 438 7.43 1.08 8.65
CA ASP A 438 8.69 0.30 8.69
C ASP A 438 8.65 -0.86 9.67
N LYS A 439 8.09 -0.63 10.88
CA LYS A 439 7.98 -1.67 11.89
C LYS A 439 6.89 -2.68 11.53
N VAL A 440 5.84 -2.24 10.86
CA VAL A 440 4.79 -3.11 10.34
C VAL A 440 5.34 -3.97 9.20
N LYS A 441 6.13 -3.39 8.30
CA LYS A 441 6.84 -4.11 7.22
C LYS A 441 7.79 -5.18 7.78
N MET A 442 8.57 -4.82 8.80
CA MET A 442 9.43 -5.77 9.51
C MET A 442 8.63 -6.93 10.11
N ASP A 443 7.54 -6.65 10.83
CA ASP A 443 6.71 -7.66 11.47
C ASP A 443 6.09 -8.62 10.45
N PHE A 444 5.60 -8.07 9.33
CA PHE A 444 5.08 -8.89 8.24
C PHE A 444 6.15 -9.70 7.51
N ALA A 445 7.38 -9.19 7.39
CA ALA A 445 8.49 -9.96 6.83
C ALA A 445 8.80 -11.21 7.65
N PHE A 446 8.85 -11.12 8.99
CA PHE A 446 8.97 -12.29 9.86
C PHE A 446 7.82 -13.27 9.66
N PHE A 447 6.60 -12.73 9.52
CA PHE A 447 5.42 -13.54 9.25
C PHE A 447 5.54 -14.28 7.92
N ALA A 448 5.88 -13.60 6.82
CA ALA A 448 6.01 -14.16 5.49
C ALA A 448 7.10 -15.26 5.42
N ILE A 449 8.24 -15.03 6.08
CA ILE A 449 9.29 -16.04 6.23
C ILE A 449 8.74 -17.29 6.95
N ALA A 450 8.10 -17.10 8.09
CA ALA A 450 7.53 -18.20 8.88
C ALA A 450 6.43 -18.97 8.12
N PHE A 451 5.56 -18.23 7.39
CA PHE A 451 4.53 -18.78 6.53
C PHE A 451 5.13 -19.67 5.43
N ASN A 452 6.11 -19.16 4.70
CA ASN A 452 6.76 -19.87 3.60
C ASN A 452 7.49 -21.13 4.10
N ILE A 453 8.22 -21.05 5.21
CA ILE A 453 8.88 -22.22 5.82
C ILE A 453 7.85 -23.27 6.23
N LYS A 454 6.78 -22.87 6.93
CA LYS A 454 5.70 -23.79 7.32
C LYS A 454 5.07 -24.48 6.12
N LYS A 455 4.85 -23.73 5.03
CA LYS A 455 4.31 -24.24 3.77
C LYS A 455 5.27 -25.20 3.09
N MET A 456 6.55 -24.86 3.03
CA MET A 456 7.62 -25.69 2.48
C MET A 456 7.64 -27.05 3.19
N VAL A 457 7.72 -27.04 4.54
CA VAL A 457 7.72 -28.27 5.33
C VAL A 457 6.47 -29.12 5.05
N ALA A 458 5.27 -28.51 5.01
CA ALA A 458 4.04 -29.23 4.73
C ALA A 458 4.02 -29.87 3.33
N LYS A 459 4.56 -29.18 2.31
CA LYS A 459 4.68 -29.76 0.94
C LYS A 459 5.71 -30.89 0.88
N MET A 460 6.87 -30.71 1.53
CA MET A 460 7.91 -31.74 1.60
C MET A 460 7.41 -33.00 2.30
N THR A 461 6.65 -32.86 3.38
CA THR A 461 6.09 -34.00 4.13
C THR A 461 5.06 -34.76 3.29
N LYS A 462 4.21 -34.05 2.53
CA LYS A 462 3.18 -34.66 1.66
C LYS A 462 3.77 -35.30 0.40
N GLY A 463 4.79 -34.69 -0.20
CA GLY A 463 5.40 -35.12 -1.46
C GLY A 463 6.50 -36.18 -1.31
N GLY A 464 6.77 -36.62 -0.08
CA GLY A 464 7.93 -37.46 0.25
C GLY A 464 9.21 -36.63 0.35
N LEU A 465 9.68 -36.40 1.58
CA LEU A 465 10.87 -35.58 1.89
C LEU A 465 12.08 -35.93 1.02
N PHE A 466 12.27 -37.23 0.77
CA PHE A 466 13.40 -37.73 -0.03
C PHE A 466 13.33 -37.37 -1.51
N SER A 467 12.15 -37.21 -2.13
CA SER A 467 12.04 -36.86 -3.54
C SER A 467 12.50 -35.41 -3.78
N TYR A 468 12.09 -34.49 -2.93
CA TYR A 468 12.52 -33.09 -3.01
C TYR A 468 14.02 -32.93 -2.68
N LEU A 469 14.49 -33.61 -1.63
CA LEU A 469 15.92 -33.60 -1.29
C LEU A 469 16.76 -34.22 -2.40
N ARG A 470 16.30 -35.28 -3.06
CA ARG A 470 17.00 -35.92 -4.16
C ARG A 470 17.07 -34.99 -5.38
N ALA A 471 15.97 -34.34 -5.77
CA ALA A 471 15.96 -33.36 -6.85
C ALA A 471 16.87 -32.15 -6.56
N TYR A 472 16.86 -31.66 -5.34
CA TYR A 472 17.73 -30.58 -4.88
C TYR A 472 19.20 -30.99 -4.88
N LEU A 473 19.51 -32.22 -4.46
CA LEU A 473 20.84 -32.78 -4.41
C LEU A 473 21.42 -33.10 -5.81
N THR A 474 20.56 -33.49 -6.76
CA THR A 474 21.00 -33.78 -8.15
C THR A 474 21.35 -32.51 -8.93
N ASN A 475 20.73 -31.38 -8.58
CA ASN A 475 20.97 -30.08 -9.24
C ASN A 475 22.10 -29.25 -8.61
N ILE A 476 22.62 -29.69 -7.46
CA ILE A 476 23.73 -29.00 -6.77
C ILE A 476 24.91 -29.96 -6.72
N THR A 477 26.08 -29.50 -7.21
CA THR A 477 27.30 -30.27 -7.01
C THR A 477 27.50 -30.56 -5.51
N PRO A 478 27.93 -31.80 -5.14
CA PRO A 478 28.10 -32.19 -3.72
C PRO A 478 28.90 -31.18 -2.90
N TYR A 479 29.85 -30.52 -3.53
CA TYR A 479 30.70 -29.48 -2.92
C TYR A 479 29.89 -28.19 -2.58
N LYS A 480 29.01 -27.72 -3.44
CA LYS A 480 28.14 -26.57 -3.18
C LYS A 480 27.10 -26.87 -2.10
N LEU A 481 26.59 -28.10 -2.05
CA LEU A 481 25.67 -28.53 -1.01
C LEU A 481 26.38 -28.59 0.35
N PHE A 482 27.57 -29.17 0.41
CA PHE A 482 28.37 -29.27 1.63
C PHE A 482 28.72 -27.88 2.18
N ILE A 483 29.10 -26.92 1.31
CA ILE A 483 29.35 -25.53 1.70
C ILE A 483 28.05 -24.83 2.15
N ARG A 484 26.91 -25.03 1.47
CA ARG A 484 25.63 -24.38 1.83
C ARG A 484 24.96 -24.99 3.06
N LEU A 485 25.07 -26.29 3.29
CA LEU A 485 24.46 -26.98 4.45
C LEU A 485 25.34 -27.04 5.69
N PHE A 486 26.66 -27.09 5.54
CA PHE A 486 27.59 -27.40 6.63
C PHE A 486 28.70 -26.38 6.89
N PHE A 487 29.09 -25.58 5.93
CA PHE A 487 30.14 -24.59 6.11
C PHE A 487 29.64 -23.16 6.03
N VAL A 488 29.60 -22.52 7.18
CA VAL A 488 29.81 -21.08 7.30
C VAL A 488 31.23 -20.92 7.77
N GLU A 489 32.12 -20.67 6.82
CA GLU A 489 33.46 -20.23 7.14
C GLU A 489 33.40 -19.02 8.09
N LYS A 490 34.24 -19.07 9.12
CA LYS A 490 34.52 -17.96 10.02
C LYS A 490 35.06 -16.78 9.20
N GLN A 491 34.21 -15.99 8.60
CA GLN A 491 34.61 -14.67 8.14
C GLN A 491 34.00 -13.63 9.06
N LYS A 492 34.90 -12.86 9.68
CA LYS A 492 34.62 -11.68 10.46
C LYS A 492 33.64 -10.79 9.69
N LEU A 493 32.53 -10.44 10.35
CA LEU A 493 31.66 -9.34 9.92
C LEU A 493 32.48 -8.04 9.96
N VAL A 494 33.11 -7.73 8.85
CA VAL A 494 33.59 -6.37 8.56
C VAL A 494 32.46 -5.71 7.80
N VAL A 495 31.79 -4.80 8.45
CA VAL A 495 30.82 -3.90 7.84
C VAL A 495 31.61 -2.95 6.95
N HIS A 496 31.63 -3.20 5.65
CA HIS A 496 32.02 -2.20 4.66
C HIS A 496 30.78 -1.73 3.92
N PRO A 497 30.55 -0.42 3.83
CA PRO A 497 29.52 0.15 3.00
C PRO A 497 29.95 0.05 1.52
N HIS A 498 29.04 -0.44 0.70
CA HIS A 498 29.12 -0.58 -0.76
C HIS A 498 29.78 -1.84 -1.32
N LYS A 499 28.93 -2.58 -2.03
CA LYS A 499 29.13 -3.65 -3.03
C LYS A 499 29.01 -5.10 -2.53
N ASN A 500 28.02 -5.78 -3.15
CA ASN A 500 27.84 -7.23 -3.23
C ASN A 500 27.58 -7.98 -1.92
N VAL A 501 26.34 -7.93 -1.44
CA VAL A 501 25.83 -8.89 -0.46
C VAL A 501 25.26 -10.11 -1.20
N GLN A 502 26.11 -10.93 -1.73
CA GLN A 502 25.80 -12.35 -1.95
C GLN A 502 26.26 -13.12 -0.73
N ARG A 503 25.34 -13.89 -0.12
CA ARG A 503 25.55 -14.91 0.92
C ARG A 503 25.24 -14.46 2.34
N VAL A 504 24.12 -14.98 2.87
CA VAL A 504 23.98 -15.78 4.12
C VAL A 504 22.53 -16.22 4.30
N PHE A 505 22.19 -17.46 4.02
CA PHE A 505 21.13 -18.20 4.71
C PHE A 505 21.37 -19.70 4.72
N PHE A 506 21.34 -20.30 5.90
CA PHE A 506 21.32 -21.74 6.08
C PHE A 506 20.14 -22.15 6.94
N ILE A 507 19.27 -22.99 6.38
CA ILE A 507 18.28 -23.76 7.14
C ILE A 507 18.99 -25.05 7.56
N TYR A 508 19.22 -25.21 8.87
CA TYR A 508 19.70 -26.45 9.44
C TYR A 508 18.52 -27.39 9.63
N ILE A 509 18.38 -28.38 8.80
CA ILE A 509 17.57 -29.57 9.13
C ILE A 509 18.53 -30.49 9.89
N GLY A 510 18.34 -30.57 11.21
CA GLY A 510 19.18 -31.39 12.06
C GLY A 510 19.21 -32.84 11.59
N SER A 511 20.39 -33.39 11.34
CA SER A 511 20.60 -34.82 11.23
C SER A 511 20.36 -35.44 12.59
N PHE A 512 19.50 -36.44 12.64
CA PHE A 512 19.43 -37.36 13.78
C PHE A 512 20.70 -38.23 13.75
N ASP A 513 21.67 -37.88 14.53
CA ASP A 513 22.69 -38.82 14.96
C ASP A 513 22.12 -39.57 16.19
N THR A 514 21.80 -40.81 15.99
CA THR A 514 21.58 -41.76 17.10
C THR A 514 22.89 -41.98 17.81
N PRO A 515 22.97 -41.85 19.14
CA PRO A 515 24.17 -42.25 19.85
C PRO A 515 24.25 -43.80 19.85
N SER A 516 25.38 -44.30 19.40
CA SER A 516 25.81 -45.66 19.63
C SER A 516 26.16 -45.90 21.09
#